data_32668ed5336300936968484f401ca91a
#
_entry.id   32668ed5336300936968484f401ca91a
#
_cell.length_a   1.000
_cell.length_b   1.000
_cell.length_c   1.000
_cell.angle_alpha   90.00
_cell.angle_beta   90.00
_cell.angle_gamma   90.00
#
_symmetry.space_group_name_H-M   'P 1'
#
loop_
_entity.id
_entity.type
_entity.pdbx_description
1 polymer ?
#
loop_
_entity_poly.entity_id
_entity_poly.type
_entity_poly.pdbx_seq_one_letter_code
_entity_poly.pdbx_strand_id
1 'polypeptide(L)'
;MVSILADGFILPSTIIQNGVISWDGTNYNKIIYGLPYVSQLQPNTPYVPMPAGTMQAHTINIGKAVIGVWNTASGYAGTSFDKLQPIPDLSLTNYTPPDSPLYTGNVGVQLGGNAQPENSICIEQSDPLPITVTFIVKELQITGLPAQQGPS
;
A
#
# COMPACT_ATOMS: atom_id res chain seq x y z
N MET A 1 -23.56 -7.32 -1.80
CA MET A 1 -22.69 -7.15 -0.63
C MET A 1 -22.24 -5.71 -0.59
N VAL A 2 -22.24 -5.09 0.57
CA VAL A 2 -21.82 -3.70 0.77
C VAL A 2 -20.81 -3.65 1.91
N SER A 3 -19.86 -2.73 1.81
CA SER A 3 -18.96 -2.36 2.90
C SER A 3 -19.60 -1.26 3.73
N ILE A 4 -19.40 -1.29 5.03
CA ILE A 4 -20.00 -0.36 5.98
C ILE A 4 -18.93 0.25 6.85
N LEU A 5 -18.97 1.58 6.99
CA LEU A 5 -18.15 2.36 7.91
C LEU A 5 -19.10 3.12 8.85
N ALA A 6 -19.07 2.81 10.14
CA ALA A 6 -19.94 3.40 11.15
C ALA A 6 -19.11 4.11 12.22
N ASP A 7 -19.25 5.43 12.34
CA ASP A 7 -18.44 6.30 13.23
C ASP A 7 -16.92 6.03 13.09
N GLY A 8 -16.46 5.70 11.87
CA GLY A 8 -15.08 5.33 11.59
C GLY A 8 -14.75 3.84 11.80
N PHE A 9 -15.61 3.04 12.42
CA PHE A 9 -15.42 1.60 12.55
C PHE A 9 -15.77 0.87 11.27
N ILE A 10 -14.91 -0.07 10.85
CA ILE A 10 -15.21 -0.97 9.75
C ILE A 10 -16.10 -2.09 10.28
N LEU A 11 -17.34 -2.14 9.80
CA LEU A 11 -18.25 -3.23 10.12
C LEU A 11 -18.12 -4.38 9.11
N PRO A 12 -18.49 -5.61 9.51
CA PRO A 12 -18.55 -6.73 8.58
C PRO A 12 -19.40 -6.40 7.36
N SER A 13 -18.89 -6.72 6.18
CA SER A 13 -19.65 -6.55 4.94
C SER A 13 -20.94 -7.38 4.97
N THR A 14 -22.05 -6.80 4.57
CA THR A 14 -23.35 -7.44 4.60
C THR A 14 -24.06 -7.43 3.24
N ILE A 15 -25.06 -8.25 3.09
CA ILE A 15 -25.92 -8.30 1.90
C ILE A 15 -27.17 -7.48 2.19
N ILE A 16 -27.52 -6.58 1.25
CA ILE A 16 -28.79 -5.86 1.32
C ILE A 16 -29.92 -6.86 1.03
N GLN A 17 -30.84 -7.00 1.97
CA GLN A 17 -32.03 -7.82 1.81
C GLN A 17 -33.28 -6.93 1.87
N ASN A 18 -34.10 -7.00 0.82
CA ASN A 18 -35.34 -6.20 0.71
C ASN A 18 -35.13 -4.69 0.94
N GLY A 19 -33.98 -4.16 0.53
CA GLY A 19 -33.65 -2.74 0.73
C GLY A 19 -33.15 -2.39 2.14
N VAL A 20 -32.97 -3.37 3.02
CA VAL A 20 -32.52 -3.18 4.40
C VAL A 20 -31.08 -3.66 4.59
N ILE A 21 -30.29 -2.86 5.29
CA ILE A 21 -28.95 -3.21 5.75
C ILE A 21 -29.05 -3.50 7.25
N SER A 22 -28.59 -4.68 7.68
CA SER A 22 -28.57 -5.06 9.08
C SER A 22 -27.14 -5.11 9.61
N TRP A 23 -26.93 -4.66 10.84
CA TRP A 23 -25.66 -4.72 11.58
C TRP A 23 -25.90 -5.25 13.01
N ASP A 24 -24.89 -5.21 13.85
CA ASP A 24 -24.85 -5.81 15.19
C ASP A 24 -25.82 -5.23 16.24
N GLY A 25 -26.64 -4.27 15.87
CA GLY A 25 -27.58 -3.61 16.76
C GLY A 25 -27.00 -2.46 17.58
N THR A 26 -25.72 -2.12 17.41
CA THR A 26 -25.09 -0.94 18.03
C THR A 26 -25.63 0.33 17.38
N ASN A 27 -25.87 1.36 18.19
CA ASN A 27 -26.29 2.67 17.67
C ASN A 27 -25.07 3.49 17.25
N TYR A 28 -25.03 3.91 16.00
CA TYR A 28 -24.00 4.76 15.43
C TYR A 28 -24.59 6.12 15.05
N ASN A 29 -23.79 7.19 15.16
CA ASN A 29 -24.21 8.55 14.79
C ASN A 29 -24.11 8.76 13.27
N LYS A 30 -23.12 8.16 12.64
CA LYS A 30 -22.87 8.28 11.21
C LYS A 30 -22.55 6.95 10.58
N ILE A 31 -23.32 6.55 9.58
CA ILE A 31 -23.09 5.34 8.83
C ILE A 31 -22.86 5.70 7.35
N ILE A 32 -21.78 5.19 6.78
CA ILE A 32 -21.45 5.28 5.36
C ILE A 32 -21.44 3.87 4.82
N TYR A 33 -22.11 3.63 3.72
CA TYR A 33 -22.11 2.31 3.06
C TYR A 33 -21.96 2.47 1.56
N GLY A 34 -21.38 1.46 0.93
CA GLY A 34 -21.12 1.46 -0.50
C GLY A 34 -20.72 0.10 -1.04
N LEU A 35 -20.59 0.02 -2.35
CA LEU A 35 -20.03 -1.17 -2.98
C LEU A 35 -18.54 -1.28 -2.65
N PRO A 36 -18.06 -2.45 -2.22
CA PRO A 36 -16.65 -2.65 -1.99
C PRO A 36 -15.89 -2.55 -3.32
N TYR A 37 -14.76 -1.89 -3.31
CA TYR A 37 -13.81 -1.86 -4.40
C TYR A 37 -12.38 -1.91 -3.85
N VAL A 38 -11.47 -2.38 -4.67
CA VAL A 38 -10.04 -2.43 -4.34
C VAL A 38 -9.32 -1.39 -5.18
N SER A 39 -8.62 -0.48 -4.51
CA SER A 39 -7.75 0.49 -5.17
C SER A 39 -6.34 -0.05 -5.21
N GLN A 40 -5.75 -0.11 -6.40
CA GLN A 40 -4.41 -0.65 -6.61
C GLN A 40 -3.52 0.37 -7.32
N LEU A 41 -2.29 0.52 -6.82
CA LEU A 41 -1.25 1.37 -7.40
C LEU A 41 0.02 0.55 -7.57
N GLN A 42 0.50 0.48 -8.81
CA GLN A 42 1.81 -0.10 -9.14
C GLN A 42 2.54 0.87 -10.06
N PRO A 43 3.55 1.60 -9.56
CA PRO A 43 4.35 2.49 -10.40
C PRO A 43 5.23 1.67 -11.34
N ASN A 44 5.52 2.23 -12.49
CA ASN A 44 6.42 1.64 -13.46
C ASN A 44 7.81 1.37 -12.86
N THR A 45 8.50 0.38 -13.43
CA THR A 45 9.90 0.12 -13.12
C THR A 45 10.73 1.37 -13.43
N PRO A 46 11.60 1.83 -12.50
CA PRO A 46 12.38 3.02 -12.71
C PRO A 46 13.35 2.83 -13.89
N TYR A 47 13.44 3.84 -14.72
CA TYR A 47 14.44 3.90 -15.79
C TYR A 47 15.62 4.73 -15.30
N VAL A 48 16.80 4.10 -15.19
CA VAL A 48 18.03 4.79 -14.87
C VAL A 48 19.05 4.47 -15.97
N PRO A 49 19.56 5.48 -16.71
CA PRO A 49 20.63 5.27 -17.67
C PRO A 49 21.93 4.89 -16.94
N MET A 50 22.65 3.92 -17.49
CA MET A 50 23.93 3.46 -16.96
C MET A 50 25.02 3.58 -18.03
N PRO A 51 26.32 3.70 -17.66
CA PRO A 51 27.40 3.83 -18.64
C PRO A 51 27.47 2.68 -19.65
N ALA A 52 26.98 1.50 -19.31
CA ALA A 52 27.01 0.30 -20.14
C ALA A 52 25.61 -0.15 -20.61
N GLY A 53 24.63 0.76 -20.70
CA GLY A 53 23.28 0.43 -21.14
C GLY A 53 22.19 0.98 -20.24
N THR A 54 21.15 0.18 -19.97
CA THR A 54 20.01 0.58 -19.12
C THR A 54 19.82 -0.42 -17.98
N MET A 55 19.22 0.02 -16.88
CA MET A 55 18.88 -0.85 -15.76
C MET A 55 17.98 -2.03 -16.14
N GLN A 56 17.24 -1.92 -17.22
CA GLN A 56 16.28 -2.96 -17.66
C GLN A 56 16.93 -4.30 -18.01
N ALA A 57 18.25 -4.31 -18.27
CA ALA A 57 19.01 -5.54 -18.50
C ALA A 57 19.53 -6.18 -17.21
N HIS A 58 19.33 -5.56 -16.07
CA HIS A 58 19.83 -6.02 -14.78
C HIS A 58 18.72 -6.46 -13.84
N THR A 59 19.04 -7.37 -12.95
CA THR A 59 18.12 -7.78 -11.89
C THR A 59 18.10 -6.71 -10.78
N ILE A 60 16.91 -6.23 -10.46
CA ILE A 60 16.69 -5.20 -9.46
C ILE A 60 16.07 -5.82 -8.22
N ASN A 61 16.60 -5.51 -7.06
CA ASN A 61 15.96 -5.81 -5.79
C ASN A 61 15.54 -4.51 -5.11
N ILE A 62 14.29 -4.47 -4.63
CA ILE A 62 13.77 -3.39 -3.80
C ILE A 62 13.63 -3.93 -2.38
N GLY A 63 14.64 -3.68 -1.53
CA GLY A 63 14.62 -4.14 -0.14
C GLY A 63 13.75 -3.25 0.76
N LYS A 64 13.72 -1.95 0.46
CA LYS A 64 13.00 -0.96 1.23
C LYS A 64 12.38 0.11 0.34
N ALA A 65 11.23 0.62 0.74
CA ALA A 65 10.64 1.81 0.15
C ALA A 65 10.18 2.78 1.25
N VAL A 66 10.14 4.06 0.92
CA VAL A 66 9.50 5.09 1.74
C VAL A 66 8.30 5.61 0.97
N ILE A 67 7.14 5.55 1.60
CA ILE A 67 5.87 6.02 1.04
C ILE A 67 5.49 7.29 1.78
N GLY A 68 5.35 8.39 1.06
CA GLY A 68 4.73 9.60 1.59
C GLY A 68 3.22 9.49 1.52
N VAL A 69 2.54 9.73 2.63
CA VAL A 69 1.09 9.67 2.71
C VAL A 69 0.51 10.94 3.32
N TRP A 70 -0.73 11.24 2.97
CA TRP A 70 -1.47 12.39 3.48
C TRP A 70 -2.90 11.99 3.84
N ASN A 71 -3.33 12.34 5.06
CA ASN A 71 -4.66 12.02 5.58
C ASN A 71 -5.07 10.56 5.32
N THR A 72 -4.23 9.63 5.74
CA THR A 72 -4.37 8.19 5.47
C THR A 72 -4.66 7.43 6.75
N ALA A 73 -5.59 6.50 6.70
CA ALA A 73 -5.98 5.67 7.84
C ALA A 73 -5.34 4.26 7.78
N SER A 74 -5.34 3.63 6.61
CA SER A 74 -4.78 2.30 6.41
C SER A 74 -4.26 2.10 4.99
N GLY A 75 -3.58 0.99 4.76
CA GLY A 75 -3.14 0.56 3.44
C GLY A 75 -2.21 -0.63 3.53
N TYR A 76 -2.03 -1.29 2.41
CA TYR A 76 -1.18 -2.46 2.27
C TYR A 76 -0.11 -2.20 1.21
N ALA A 77 1.08 -2.74 1.41
CA ALA A 77 2.17 -2.66 0.43
C ALA A 77 2.95 -3.97 0.35
N GLY A 78 3.51 -4.25 -0.82
CA GLY A 78 4.28 -5.46 -1.06
C GLY A 78 5.02 -5.42 -2.39
N THR A 79 5.66 -6.53 -2.74
CA THR A 79 6.35 -6.70 -4.03
C THR A 79 5.42 -7.21 -5.14
N SER A 80 4.25 -7.70 -4.77
CA SER A 80 3.16 -8.09 -5.68
C SER A 80 1.83 -7.99 -4.94
N PHE A 81 0.72 -7.95 -5.67
CA PHE A 81 -0.62 -7.93 -5.06
C PHE A 81 -0.99 -9.23 -4.34
N ASP A 82 -0.26 -10.32 -4.56
CA ASP A 82 -0.41 -11.58 -3.81
C ASP A 82 0.41 -11.62 -2.51
N LYS A 83 1.29 -10.63 -2.29
CA LYS A 83 2.23 -10.59 -1.15
C LYS A 83 2.21 -9.22 -0.48
N LEU A 84 1.02 -8.80 -0.12
CA LEU A 84 0.81 -7.53 0.57
C LEU A 84 0.94 -7.70 2.08
N GLN A 85 1.46 -6.69 2.74
CA GLN A 85 1.54 -6.55 4.19
C GLN A 85 0.97 -5.19 4.59
N PRO A 86 0.35 -5.07 5.77
CA PRO A 86 -0.07 -3.77 6.27
C PRO A 86 1.11 -2.80 6.30
N ILE A 87 0.89 -1.59 5.82
CA ILE A 87 1.92 -0.53 5.92
C ILE A 87 2.12 -0.22 7.40
N PRO A 88 3.36 -0.28 7.93
CA PRO A 88 3.65 0.08 9.31
C PRO A 88 3.07 1.46 9.64
N ASP A 89 2.63 1.67 10.87
CA ASP A 89 1.95 2.88 11.36
C ASP A 89 0.58 3.19 10.74
N LEU A 90 0.21 2.51 9.65
CA LEU A 90 -1.09 2.59 8.99
C LEU A 90 -1.88 1.29 9.12
N SER A 91 -1.56 0.44 10.08
CA SER A 91 -2.31 -0.78 10.31
C SER A 91 -3.63 -0.48 11.04
N LEU A 92 -4.66 -1.27 10.76
CA LEU A 92 -5.94 -1.18 11.46
C LEU A 92 -5.82 -1.35 12.98
N THR A 93 -4.73 -1.97 13.45
CA THR A 93 -4.44 -2.12 14.88
C THR A 93 -4.17 -0.77 15.55
N ASN A 94 -3.61 0.19 14.81
CA ASN A 94 -3.32 1.54 15.30
C ASN A 94 -4.46 2.53 15.03
N TYR A 95 -5.44 2.12 14.25
CA TYR A 95 -6.61 2.93 13.93
C TYR A 95 -7.71 2.72 14.98
N THR A 96 -7.98 3.70 15.80
CA THR A 96 -8.95 3.65 16.91
C THR A 96 -10.03 4.73 16.73
N PRO A 97 -11.08 4.47 15.94
CA PRO A 97 -12.18 5.42 15.78
C PRO A 97 -12.97 5.60 17.10
N PRO A 98 -13.78 6.67 17.23
CA PRO A 98 -14.05 7.69 16.19
C PRO A 98 -12.99 8.79 16.10
N ASP A 99 -12.10 8.91 17.07
CA ASP A 99 -11.21 10.06 17.24
C ASP A 99 -9.78 9.82 16.72
N SER A 100 -9.58 8.75 15.95
CA SER A 100 -8.25 8.45 15.40
C SER A 100 -7.86 9.49 14.36
N PRO A 101 -6.76 10.24 14.58
CA PRO A 101 -6.28 11.17 13.58
C PRO A 101 -5.78 10.40 12.35
N LEU A 102 -6.09 10.93 11.16
CA LEU A 102 -5.51 10.42 9.93
C LEU A 102 -4.01 10.77 9.90
N TYR A 103 -3.21 9.80 9.50
CA TYR A 103 -1.76 9.95 9.46
C TYR A 103 -1.33 10.76 8.22
N THR A 104 -0.40 11.68 8.43
CA THR A 104 0.29 12.42 7.37
C THR A 104 1.78 12.38 7.65
N GLY A 105 2.57 11.85 6.72
CA GLY A 105 4.01 11.73 6.90
C GLY A 105 4.62 10.67 5.99
N ASN A 106 5.83 10.26 6.34
CA ASN A 106 6.60 9.27 5.58
C ASN A 106 6.62 7.95 6.34
N VAL A 107 6.30 6.87 5.66
CA VAL A 107 6.31 5.52 6.22
C VAL A 107 7.32 4.65 5.49
N GLY A 108 8.22 4.02 6.26
CA GLY A 108 9.18 3.06 5.74
C GLY A 108 8.57 1.66 5.64
N VAL A 109 8.60 1.06 4.46
CA VAL A 109 8.10 -0.30 4.22
C VAL A 109 9.27 -1.20 3.88
N GLN A 110 9.41 -2.32 4.60
CA GLN A 110 10.36 -3.37 4.27
C GLN A 110 9.71 -4.32 3.26
N LEU A 111 10.31 -4.40 2.09
CA LEU A 111 9.83 -5.25 1.00
C LEU A 111 10.76 -6.46 0.94
N GLY A 112 10.43 -7.53 1.62
CA GLY A 112 11.17 -8.79 1.57
C GLY A 112 11.03 -9.48 0.21
N GLY A 113 11.64 -8.92 -0.83
CA GLY A 113 11.55 -9.43 -2.19
C GLY A 113 12.80 -10.13 -2.68
N ASN A 114 12.64 -11.17 -3.48
CA ASN A 114 13.73 -11.72 -4.29
C ASN A 114 14.02 -10.75 -5.46
N ALA A 115 15.28 -10.65 -5.83
CA ALA A 115 15.69 -9.85 -6.98
C ALA A 115 15.03 -10.38 -8.26
N GLN A 116 14.33 -9.52 -8.99
CA GLN A 116 13.65 -9.83 -10.24
C GLN A 116 13.90 -8.73 -11.29
N PRO A 117 13.83 -9.05 -12.59
CA PRO A 117 14.04 -8.05 -13.64
C PRO A 117 13.05 -6.88 -13.61
N GLU A 118 11.82 -7.13 -13.14
CA GLU A 118 10.74 -6.13 -13.09
C GLU A 118 10.20 -5.96 -11.67
N ASN A 119 11.09 -5.77 -10.69
CA ASN A 119 10.64 -5.60 -9.33
C ASN A 119 9.98 -4.21 -9.14
N SER A 120 8.78 -4.21 -8.62
CA SER A 120 8.02 -3.00 -8.33
C SER A 120 7.41 -3.05 -6.94
N ILE A 121 7.01 -1.92 -6.41
CA ILE A 121 6.17 -1.86 -5.22
C ILE A 121 4.71 -1.83 -5.65
N CYS A 122 3.89 -2.65 -4.99
CA CYS A 122 2.44 -2.63 -5.12
C CYS A 122 1.85 -2.05 -3.85
N ILE A 123 0.89 -1.14 -3.99
CA ILE A 123 0.14 -0.56 -2.89
C ILE A 123 -1.33 -0.85 -3.15
N GLU A 124 -2.04 -1.28 -2.11
CA GLU A 124 -3.46 -1.62 -2.19
C GLU A 124 -4.23 -1.04 -1.01
N GLN A 125 -5.45 -0.63 -1.28
CA GLN A 125 -6.46 -0.33 -0.28
C GLN A 125 -7.72 -1.13 -0.59
N SER A 126 -8.05 -2.05 0.29
CA SER A 126 -9.25 -2.90 0.23
C SER A 126 -10.28 -2.53 1.30
N ASP A 127 -9.87 -1.78 2.31
CA ASP A 127 -10.74 -1.33 3.38
C ASP A 127 -11.48 -0.03 3.00
N PRO A 128 -12.69 0.23 3.52
CA PRO A 128 -13.44 1.47 3.26
C PRO A 128 -12.85 2.68 4.02
N LEU A 129 -11.53 2.83 3.98
CA LEU A 129 -10.78 3.89 4.64
C LEU A 129 -9.95 4.70 3.64
N PRO A 130 -9.67 5.97 3.93
CA PRO A 130 -8.93 6.82 3.02
C PRO A 130 -7.46 6.42 2.95
N ILE A 131 -6.90 6.45 1.74
CA ILE A 131 -5.48 6.42 1.46
C ILE A 131 -5.14 7.50 0.42
N THR A 132 -4.11 8.28 0.69
CA THR A 132 -3.54 9.21 -0.29
C THR A 132 -2.03 9.06 -0.31
N VAL A 133 -1.51 8.55 -1.41
CA VAL A 133 -0.07 8.40 -1.65
C VAL A 133 0.43 9.64 -2.37
N THR A 134 1.39 10.35 -1.78
CA THR A 134 1.96 11.58 -2.35
C THR A 134 3.23 11.32 -3.15
N PHE A 135 4.07 10.39 -2.71
CA PHE A 135 5.27 9.95 -3.41
C PHE A 135 5.72 8.56 -2.93
N ILE A 136 6.59 7.94 -3.71
CA ILE A 136 7.24 6.68 -3.37
C ILE A 136 8.73 6.82 -3.69
N VAL A 137 9.59 6.60 -2.69
CA VAL A 137 11.03 6.49 -2.86
C VAL A 137 11.42 5.04 -2.68
N LYS A 138 12.13 4.46 -3.66
CA LYS A 138 12.55 3.06 -3.66
C LYS A 138 14.06 2.99 -3.44
N GLU A 139 14.51 2.16 -2.51
CA GLU A 139 15.92 1.79 -2.39
C GLU A 139 16.20 0.63 -3.34
N LEU A 140 17.00 0.89 -4.37
CA LEU A 140 17.29 -0.07 -5.44
C LEU A 140 18.67 -0.71 -5.19
N GLN A 141 18.70 -2.03 -5.17
CA GLN A 141 19.93 -2.81 -5.21
C GLN A 141 20.02 -3.48 -6.59
N ILE A 142 21.07 -3.14 -7.34
CA ILE A 142 21.29 -3.65 -8.69
C ILE A 142 22.34 -4.75 -8.61
N THR A 143 22.00 -5.93 -9.07
CA THR A 143 22.91 -7.07 -9.15
C THR A 143 23.42 -7.22 -10.59
N GLY A 144 24.70 -7.61 -10.75
CA GLY A 144 25.29 -7.86 -12.07
C GLY A 144 26.05 -6.67 -12.67
N LEU A 145 26.35 -5.65 -11.87
CA LEU A 145 27.34 -4.66 -12.30
C LEU A 145 28.71 -5.31 -12.40
N PRO A 146 29.43 -5.14 -13.53
CA PRO A 146 30.82 -5.59 -13.60
C PRO A 146 31.63 -4.85 -12.52
N ALA A 147 32.46 -5.59 -11.79
CA ALA A 147 33.38 -4.99 -10.84
C ALA A 147 34.18 -3.90 -11.56
N GLN A 148 34.15 -2.68 -11.04
CA GLN A 148 35.04 -1.64 -11.55
C GLN A 148 36.47 -2.13 -11.37
N GLN A 149 37.15 -2.45 -12.46
CA GLN A 149 38.60 -2.62 -12.44
C GLN A 149 39.17 -1.27 -12.08
N GLY A 150 39.80 -1.19 -10.90
CA GLY A 150 40.57 0.01 -10.51
C GLY A 150 41.66 0.27 -11.54
N PRO A 151 42.08 1.53 -11.69
CA PRO A 151 43.17 1.87 -12.59
C PRO A 151 44.44 1.14 -12.17
N SER A 152 45.00 0.38 -13.12
CA SER A 152 46.32 -0.24 -13.04
C SER A 152 47.42 0.77 -13.12
#